data_88ecb55f1e88492240b58369bc286976
#
_entry.id   88ecb55f1e88492240b58369bc286976
#
_cell.length_a   1.000
_cell.length_b   1.000
_cell.length_c   1.000
_cell.angle_alpha   90.00
_cell.angle_beta   90.00
_cell.angle_gamma   90.00
#
_symmetry.space_group_name_H-M   'P 1'
#
loop_
_entity.id
_entity.type
_entity.pdbx_description
1 polymer ?
#
loop_
_entity_poly.entity_id
_entity_poly.type
_entity_poly.pdbx_seq_one_letter_code
_entity_poly.pdbx_strand_id
1 'polypeptide(L)'
;PPLAGLGKFSLWFGRALVFLVVSCPCALVLSVPLTYFAGIGAASKCGILVKGGGDLDTLSRLKTVVFDKTGTLTKGRFSVTEVKGDVLKPAAIGEAMSNHPIAQAIVQAYKGELPAAQGYQELGGYGISYELDGETVLLGNSRLMEHEKIAYEKANSIGTVVYVAKGGKFLGYILVADTLKENIADSLAALRKQGIRKMVMLTGDRRETAAAVAEELRLDEFHSE
;
A
#
# COMPACT_ATOMS: atom_id res chain seq x y z
N PRO A 1 -47.05 44.80 30.04
CA PRO A 1 -47.82 43.58 29.73
C PRO A 1 -49.32 43.93 29.72
N PRO A 2 -50.13 43.28 28.85
CA PRO A 2 -51.59 43.61 28.78
C PRO A 2 -52.33 43.42 30.11
N LEU A 3 -51.90 42.52 30.95
CA LEU A 3 -52.43 42.29 32.30
C LEU A 3 -52.15 43.45 33.29
N ALA A 4 -51.18 44.33 32.96
CA ALA A 4 -50.86 45.53 33.78
C ALA A 4 -51.42 46.81 33.13
N GLY A 5 -52.36 46.74 32.19
CA GLY A 5 -52.96 47.91 31.55
C GLY A 5 -52.06 48.68 30.60
N LEU A 6 -50.88 48.17 30.28
CA LEU A 6 -49.81 48.81 29.43
C LEU A 6 -49.91 48.50 27.95
N GLY A 7 -51.10 48.59 27.35
CA GLY A 7 -51.27 48.47 25.90
C GLY A 7 -52.08 47.26 25.43
N LYS A 8 -52.33 47.20 24.10
CA LYS A 8 -53.17 46.15 23.51
C LYS A 8 -52.40 44.79 23.44
N PHE A 9 -53.11 43.72 23.73
CA PHE A 9 -52.56 42.34 23.70
C PHE A 9 -51.84 42.03 22.41
N SER A 10 -52.39 42.43 21.24
CA SER A 10 -51.81 42.21 19.93
C SER A 10 -50.39 42.81 19.78
N LEU A 11 -50.18 44.00 20.38
CA LEU A 11 -48.86 44.64 20.34
C LEU A 11 -47.80 43.84 21.13
N TRP A 12 -48.18 43.39 22.33
CA TRP A 12 -47.27 42.61 23.17
C TRP A 12 -47.05 41.20 22.62
N PHE A 13 -48.06 40.59 22.04
CA PHE A 13 -47.96 39.32 21.34
C PHE A 13 -47.02 39.43 20.13
N GLY A 14 -47.15 40.47 19.30
CA GLY A 14 -46.24 40.73 18.19
C GLY A 14 -44.77 40.92 18.64
N ARG A 15 -44.56 41.67 19.75
CA ARG A 15 -43.21 41.85 20.32
C ARG A 15 -42.62 40.52 20.84
N ALA A 16 -43.45 39.68 21.46
CA ALA A 16 -43.01 38.35 21.93
C ALA A 16 -42.61 37.45 20.74
N LEU A 17 -43.38 37.46 19.66
CA LEU A 17 -43.01 36.71 18.43
C LEU A 17 -41.71 37.21 17.80
N VAL A 18 -41.57 38.54 17.70
CA VAL A 18 -40.30 39.13 17.20
C VAL A 18 -39.13 38.74 18.09
N PHE A 19 -39.28 38.79 19.39
CA PHE A 19 -38.24 38.37 20.33
C PHE A 19 -37.87 36.90 20.17
N LEU A 20 -38.84 36.01 20.00
CA LEU A 20 -38.60 34.59 19.74
C LEU A 20 -37.83 34.34 18.43
N VAL A 21 -38.21 35.06 17.36
CA VAL A 21 -37.56 34.93 16.07
C VAL A 21 -36.13 35.47 16.13
N VAL A 22 -35.90 36.63 16.75
CA VAL A 22 -34.57 37.25 16.91
C VAL A 22 -33.65 36.41 17.82
N SER A 23 -34.24 35.76 18.80
CA SER A 23 -33.51 34.88 19.72
C SER A 23 -33.16 33.52 19.10
N CYS A 24 -33.70 33.21 17.92
CA CYS A 24 -33.40 31.99 17.21
C CYS A 24 -31.97 32.08 16.60
N PRO A 25 -31.06 31.16 16.91
CA PRO A 25 -29.70 31.16 16.31
C PRO A 25 -29.72 30.64 14.85
N CYS A 26 -30.62 31.19 14.03
CA CYS A 26 -30.86 30.70 12.65
C CYS A 26 -29.60 30.67 11.80
N ALA A 27 -28.73 31.67 11.97
CA ALA A 27 -27.44 31.68 11.26
C ALA A 27 -26.57 30.47 11.65
N LEU A 28 -26.54 30.09 12.93
CA LEU A 28 -25.81 28.95 13.42
C LEU A 28 -26.41 27.62 12.92
N VAL A 29 -27.75 27.53 12.99
CA VAL A 29 -28.49 26.32 12.58
C VAL A 29 -28.35 26.03 11.10
N LEU A 30 -28.22 27.05 10.25
CA LEU A 30 -28.00 26.88 8.80
C LEU A 30 -26.51 26.72 8.44
N SER A 31 -25.61 27.45 9.09
CA SER A 31 -24.19 27.46 8.73
C SER A 31 -23.51 26.11 8.99
N VAL A 32 -23.87 25.42 10.07
CA VAL A 32 -23.24 24.14 10.43
C VAL A 32 -23.51 23.06 9.35
N PRO A 33 -24.78 22.73 9.00
CA PRO A 33 -25.05 21.77 7.92
C PRO A 33 -24.43 22.19 6.59
N LEU A 34 -24.48 23.47 6.25
CA LEU A 34 -23.92 23.97 4.98
C LEU A 34 -22.40 23.74 4.91
N THR A 35 -21.70 23.92 6.03
CA THR A 35 -20.27 23.65 6.12
C THR A 35 -19.96 22.17 5.91
N TYR A 36 -20.73 21.26 6.50
CA TYR A 36 -20.58 19.83 6.26
C TYR A 36 -20.86 19.45 4.81
N PHE A 37 -21.92 19.97 4.20
CA PHE A 37 -22.24 19.72 2.78
C PHE A 37 -21.12 20.25 1.87
N ALA A 38 -20.59 21.42 2.14
CA ALA A 38 -19.45 21.97 1.39
C ALA A 38 -18.21 21.11 1.53
N GLY A 39 -17.90 20.64 2.75
CA GLY A 39 -16.78 19.77 3.04
C GLY A 39 -16.91 18.40 2.35
N ILE A 40 -18.05 17.76 2.43
CA ILE A 40 -18.36 16.49 1.76
C ILE A 40 -18.27 16.67 0.23
N GLY A 41 -18.83 17.77 -0.30
CA GLY A 41 -18.76 18.07 -1.73
C GLY A 41 -17.33 18.31 -2.22
N ALA A 42 -16.50 18.97 -1.43
CA ALA A 42 -15.08 19.16 -1.74
C ALA A 42 -14.31 17.82 -1.72
N ALA A 43 -14.54 16.97 -0.72
CA ALA A 43 -13.95 15.64 -0.64
C ALA A 43 -14.36 14.77 -1.85
N SER A 44 -15.63 14.80 -2.24
CA SER A 44 -16.15 14.06 -3.39
C SER A 44 -15.48 14.48 -4.70
N LYS A 45 -15.19 15.77 -4.89
CA LYS A 45 -14.43 16.27 -6.07
C LYS A 45 -13.00 15.72 -6.13
N CYS A 46 -12.43 15.37 -4.98
CA CYS A 46 -11.12 14.71 -4.88
C CYS A 46 -11.20 13.17 -4.93
N GLY A 47 -12.37 12.59 -5.24
CA GLY A 47 -12.58 11.14 -5.29
C GLY A 47 -12.71 10.48 -3.91
N ILE A 48 -12.92 11.27 -2.84
CA ILE A 48 -13.04 10.78 -1.46
C ILE A 48 -14.53 10.69 -1.09
N LEU A 49 -14.99 9.48 -0.78
CA LEU A 49 -16.35 9.25 -0.31
C LEU A 49 -16.43 9.42 1.21
N VAL A 50 -17.08 10.48 1.67
CA VAL A 50 -17.39 10.73 3.07
C VAL A 50 -18.84 10.34 3.34
N LYS A 51 -19.09 9.46 4.29
CA LYS A 51 -20.42 8.90 4.58
C LYS A 51 -21.31 9.82 5.41
N GLY A 52 -20.70 10.77 6.11
CA GLY A 52 -21.44 11.74 6.93
C GLY A 52 -20.56 12.81 7.57
N GLY A 53 -21.18 13.86 8.09
CA GLY A 53 -20.47 14.96 8.76
C GLY A 53 -19.66 14.52 9.98
N GLY A 54 -20.14 13.52 10.73
CA GLY A 54 -19.41 12.96 11.86
C GLY A 54 -18.05 12.35 11.50
N ASP A 55 -17.91 11.84 10.28
CA ASP A 55 -16.63 11.31 9.79
C ASP A 55 -15.60 12.44 9.61
N LEU A 56 -16.03 13.62 9.12
CA LEU A 56 -15.16 14.80 9.01
C LEU A 56 -14.65 15.26 10.37
N ASP A 57 -15.54 15.26 11.39
CA ASP A 57 -15.15 15.60 12.75
C ASP A 57 -14.15 14.59 13.31
N THR A 58 -14.37 13.31 13.07
CA THR A 58 -13.46 12.25 13.49
C THR A 58 -12.09 12.39 12.82
N LEU A 59 -12.06 12.62 11.51
CA LEU A 59 -10.84 12.86 10.75
C LEU A 59 -10.06 14.06 11.28
N SER A 60 -10.74 15.15 11.65
CA SER A 60 -10.10 16.35 12.19
C SER A 60 -9.38 16.12 13.54
N ARG A 61 -9.75 15.07 14.26
CA ARG A 61 -9.20 14.72 15.59
C ARG A 61 -8.25 13.55 15.58
N LEU A 62 -7.96 12.98 14.40
CA LEU A 62 -7.05 11.84 14.28
C LEU A 62 -5.68 12.17 14.86
N LYS A 63 -5.13 11.22 15.63
CA LYS A 63 -3.80 11.27 16.20
C LYS A 63 -2.96 10.06 15.80
N THR A 64 -3.62 8.96 15.47
CA THR A 64 -2.98 7.71 15.07
C THR A 64 -3.57 7.24 13.76
N VAL A 65 -2.71 6.80 12.84
CA VAL A 65 -3.11 6.15 11.58
C VAL A 65 -2.43 4.81 11.51
N VAL A 66 -3.21 3.80 11.16
CA VAL A 66 -2.74 2.43 10.97
C VAL A 66 -2.83 2.11 9.49
N PHE A 67 -1.72 1.69 8.89
CA PHE A 67 -1.61 1.36 7.48
C PHE A 67 -1.45 -0.14 7.29
N ASP A 68 -2.19 -0.72 6.37
CA ASP A 68 -1.79 -1.98 5.76
C ASP A 68 -0.58 -1.75 4.85
N LYS A 69 0.35 -2.72 4.79
CA LYS A 69 1.53 -2.61 3.94
C LYS A 69 1.16 -2.78 2.47
N THR A 70 0.57 -3.94 2.14
CA THR A 70 0.43 -4.40 0.75
C THR A 70 -0.68 -3.64 0.01
N GLY A 71 -0.33 -3.00 -1.11
CA GLY A 71 -1.27 -2.20 -1.90
C GLY A 71 -1.63 -0.83 -1.29
N THR A 72 -1.26 -0.55 -0.03
CA THR A 72 -1.46 0.73 0.65
C THR A 72 -0.16 1.55 0.69
N LEU A 73 0.85 1.09 1.39
CA LEU A 73 2.19 1.70 1.40
C LEU A 73 3.00 1.28 0.17
N THR A 74 2.79 0.07 -0.31
CA THR A 74 3.42 -0.50 -1.51
C THR A 74 2.48 -0.46 -2.71
N LYS A 75 3.02 -0.75 -3.90
CA LYS A 75 2.24 -0.80 -5.15
C LYS A 75 1.34 -2.04 -5.23
N GLY A 76 1.52 -3.03 -4.35
CA GLY A 76 0.82 -4.31 -4.38
C GLY A 76 1.21 -5.15 -5.61
N ARG A 77 2.35 -4.85 -6.20
CA ARG A 77 2.90 -5.55 -7.36
C ARG A 77 4.37 -5.85 -7.13
N PHE A 78 4.72 -7.09 -7.38
CA PHE A 78 6.11 -7.50 -7.35
C PHE A 78 6.88 -6.87 -8.52
N SER A 79 8.11 -6.48 -8.26
CA SER A 79 9.04 -6.01 -9.28
C SER A 79 10.45 -6.49 -8.96
N VAL A 80 11.27 -6.64 -9.98
CA VAL A 80 12.69 -6.94 -9.83
C VAL A 80 13.39 -5.71 -9.27
N THR A 81 14.01 -5.86 -8.10
CA THR A 81 14.70 -4.77 -7.40
C THR A 81 16.22 -4.89 -7.50
N GLU A 82 16.75 -6.11 -7.66
CA GLU A 82 18.16 -6.35 -7.83
C GLU A 82 18.39 -7.54 -8.77
N VAL A 83 19.41 -7.46 -9.62
CA VAL A 83 19.85 -8.56 -10.47
C VAL A 83 21.37 -8.69 -10.30
N LYS A 84 21.83 -9.85 -9.86
CA LYS A 84 23.25 -10.17 -9.75
C LYS A 84 23.62 -11.28 -10.74
N GLY A 85 24.54 -10.99 -11.62
CA GLY A 85 24.95 -11.88 -12.71
C GLY A 85 24.11 -11.75 -13.99
N ASP A 86 24.44 -12.49 -15.01
CA ASP A 86 23.69 -12.51 -16.29
C ASP A 86 22.54 -13.54 -16.23
N VAL A 87 21.57 -13.26 -15.39
CA VAL A 87 20.51 -14.20 -15.01
C VAL A 87 19.11 -13.79 -15.47
N LEU A 88 18.94 -12.54 -15.89
CA LEU A 88 17.59 -12.02 -16.17
C LEU A 88 16.97 -12.71 -17.39
N LYS A 89 17.74 -12.91 -18.46
CA LYS A 89 17.26 -13.60 -19.67
C LYS A 89 16.90 -15.06 -19.38
N PRO A 90 17.81 -15.90 -18.84
CA PRO A 90 17.45 -17.29 -18.53
C PRO A 90 16.31 -17.39 -17.51
N ALA A 91 16.24 -16.51 -16.52
CA ALA A 91 15.10 -16.51 -15.58
C ALA A 91 13.78 -16.16 -16.29
N ALA A 92 13.76 -15.15 -17.14
CA ALA A 92 12.54 -14.75 -17.84
C ALA A 92 12.05 -15.85 -18.82
N ILE A 93 12.94 -16.60 -19.45
CA ILE A 93 12.59 -17.75 -20.32
C ILE A 93 11.88 -18.84 -19.50
N GLY A 94 12.46 -19.25 -18.37
CA GLY A 94 11.87 -20.29 -17.51
C GLY A 94 10.56 -19.85 -16.87
N GLU A 95 10.49 -18.62 -16.40
CA GLU A 95 9.31 -18.08 -15.72
C GLU A 95 8.16 -17.68 -16.67
N ALA A 96 8.40 -17.65 -18.00
CA ALA A 96 7.38 -17.30 -18.99
C ALA A 96 6.17 -18.26 -18.99
N MET A 97 6.36 -19.49 -18.49
CA MET A 97 5.29 -20.50 -18.38
C MET A 97 4.51 -20.41 -17.06
N SER A 98 4.95 -19.61 -16.12
CA SER A 98 4.38 -19.51 -14.78
C SER A 98 3.43 -18.31 -14.64
N ASN A 99 2.28 -18.53 -14.00
CA ASN A 99 1.33 -17.46 -13.62
C ASN A 99 1.62 -16.84 -12.24
N HIS A 100 2.70 -17.25 -11.58
CA HIS A 100 3.04 -16.73 -10.27
C HIS A 100 3.42 -15.24 -10.34
N PRO A 101 2.99 -14.39 -9.39
CA PRO A 101 3.29 -12.94 -9.44
C PRO A 101 4.79 -12.61 -9.49
N ILE A 102 5.65 -13.42 -8.88
CA ILE A 102 7.10 -13.28 -8.92
C ILE A 102 7.63 -13.59 -10.33
N ALA A 103 7.12 -14.64 -10.96
CA ALA A 103 7.46 -15.02 -12.32
C ALA A 103 7.10 -13.89 -13.30
N GLN A 104 5.89 -13.37 -13.20
CA GLN A 104 5.43 -12.25 -14.02
C GLN A 104 6.32 -11.00 -13.85
N ALA A 105 6.77 -10.72 -12.62
CA ALA A 105 7.67 -9.61 -12.35
C ALA A 105 9.04 -9.79 -13.08
N ILE A 106 9.58 -11.02 -13.09
CA ILE A 106 10.83 -11.35 -13.78
C ILE A 106 10.66 -11.22 -15.29
N VAL A 107 9.58 -11.78 -15.84
CA VAL A 107 9.26 -11.69 -17.27
C VAL A 107 9.09 -10.24 -17.72
N GLN A 108 8.38 -9.41 -16.95
CA GLN A 108 8.18 -7.99 -17.27
C GLN A 108 9.47 -7.15 -17.18
N ALA A 109 10.44 -7.57 -16.37
CA ALA A 109 11.72 -6.90 -16.25
C ALA A 109 12.62 -7.12 -17.47
N TYR A 110 12.45 -8.23 -18.19
CA TYR A 110 13.18 -8.52 -19.40
C TYR A 110 12.48 -7.95 -20.64
N LYS A 111 13.17 -7.12 -21.41
CA LYS A 111 12.61 -6.43 -22.58
C LYS A 111 12.94 -7.07 -23.93
N GLY A 112 13.58 -8.24 -23.94
CA GLY A 112 13.95 -8.94 -25.16
C GLY A 112 12.93 -9.99 -25.58
N GLU A 113 13.17 -10.62 -26.71
CA GLU A 113 12.41 -11.79 -27.16
C GLU A 113 12.71 -13.00 -26.27
N LEU A 114 11.66 -13.72 -25.88
CA LEU A 114 11.74 -14.91 -25.07
C LEU A 114 11.48 -16.14 -25.94
N PRO A 115 12.48 -16.99 -26.20
CA PRO A 115 12.25 -18.28 -26.82
C PRO A 115 11.44 -19.19 -25.89
N ALA A 116 10.73 -20.15 -26.46
CA ALA A 116 10.01 -21.12 -25.66
C ALA A 116 10.97 -22.02 -24.86
N ALA A 117 10.73 -22.17 -23.57
CA ALA A 117 11.48 -23.11 -22.74
C ALA A 117 11.21 -24.56 -23.16
N GLN A 118 12.27 -25.35 -23.34
CA GLN A 118 12.15 -26.79 -23.64
C GLN A 118 12.33 -27.58 -22.35
N GLY A 119 11.67 -28.74 -22.24
CA GLY A 119 11.83 -29.61 -21.07
C GLY A 119 11.42 -28.99 -19.74
N TYR A 120 10.46 -28.04 -19.75
CA TYR A 120 9.99 -27.36 -18.54
C TYR A 120 9.40 -28.34 -17.53
N GLN A 121 9.84 -28.24 -16.29
CA GLN A 121 9.36 -29.03 -15.14
C GLN A 121 9.24 -28.15 -13.90
N GLU A 122 8.12 -28.26 -13.20
CA GLU A 122 7.97 -27.67 -11.87
C GLU A 122 8.52 -28.61 -10.79
N LEU A 123 9.43 -28.07 -9.97
CA LEU A 123 10.00 -28.76 -8.81
C LEU A 123 9.29 -28.26 -7.57
N GLY A 124 8.25 -28.99 -7.13
CA GLY A 124 7.36 -28.57 -6.06
C GLY A 124 8.05 -28.12 -4.78
N GLY A 125 7.89 -26.87 -4.38
CA GLY A 125 8.51 -26.25 -3.22
C GLY A 125 9.97 -25.82 -3.38
N TYR A 126 10.59 -26.07 -4.55
CA TYR A 126 11.96 -25.71 -4.87
C TYR A 126 12.06 -24.62 -5.95
N GLY A 127 11.32 -24.78 -7.04
CA GLY A 127 11.38 -23.89 -8.19
C GLY A 127 11.02 -24.61 -9.48
N ILE A 128 11.77 -24.31 -10.55
CA ILE A 128 11.58 -24.91 -11.89
C ILE A 128 12.91 -25.33 -12.51
N SER A 129 12.84 -26.25 -13.47
CA SER A 129 13.95 -26.60 -14.34
C SER A 129 13.50 -26.57 -15.80
N TYR A 130 14.40 -26.25 -16.71
CA TYR A 130 14.18 -26.31 -18.15
C TYR A 130 15.50 -26.42 -18.89
N GLU A 131 15.48 -26.67 -20.20
CA GLU A 131 16.67 -26.77 -21.02
C GLU A 131 16.88 -25.52 -21.88
N LEU A 132 18.10 -25.00 -21.88
CA LEU A 132 18.54 -23.87 -22.69
C LEU A 132 19.92 -24.17 -23.29
N ASP A 133 20.01 -24.18 -24.63
CA ASP A 133 21.23 -24.47 -25.36
C ASP A 133 21.85 -25.84 -25.01
N GLY A 134 21.03 -26.85 -24.73
CA GLY A 134 21.47 -28.19 -24.35
C GLY A 134 21.95 -28.34 -22.90
N GLU A 135 21.80 -27.29 -22.07
CA GLU A 135 22.13 -27.32 -20.64
C GLU A 135 20.90 -27.12 -19.79
N THR A 136 20.83 -27.81 -18.66
CA THR A 136 19.75 -27.64 -17.69
C THR A 136 19.93 -26.32 -16.96
N VAL A 137 18.86 -25.52 -16.95
CA VAL A 137 18.73 -24.30 -16.16
C VAL A 137 17.80 -24.56 -14.98
N LEU A 138 18.21 -24.13 -13.81
CA LEU A 138 17.48 -24.25 -12.56
C LEU A 138 17.16 -22.84 -12.03
N LEU A 139 15.91 -22.62 -11.70
CA LEU A 139 15.42 -21.37 -11.10
C LEU A 139 14.65 -21.71 -9.83
N GLY A 140 15.00 -21.11 -8.71
CA GLY A 140 14.27 -21.37 -7.49
C GLY A 140 14.87 -20.77 -6.21
N ASN A 141 14.43 -21.30 -5.08
CA ASN A 141 14.88 -20.84 -3.77
C ASN A 141 16.25 -21.46 -3.37
N SER A 142 16.76 -21.06 -2.22
CA SER A 142 18.06 -21.60 -1.73
C SER A 142 18.05 -23.11 -1.52
N ARG A 143 16.88 -23.69 -1.18
CA ARG A 143 16.74 -25.14 -1.00
C ARG A 143 16.99 -25.91 -2.29
N LEU A 144 16.65 -25.30 -3.47
CA LEU A 144 16.96 -25.91 -4.76
C LEU A 144 18.47 -25.99 -4.96
N MET A 145 19.20 -24.92 -4.69
CA MET A 145 20.67 -24.91 -4.82
C MET A 145 21.33 -25.93 -3.87
N GLU A 146 20.83 -26.05 -2.66
CA GLU A 146 21.28 -27.02 -1.67
C GLU A 146 20.98 -28.46 -2.09
N HIS A 147 19.77 -28.73 -2.61
CA HIS A 147 19.36 -30.05 -3.10
C HIS A 147 20.24 -30.51 -4.27
N GLU A 148 20.48 -29.63 -5.21
CA GLU A 148 21.32 -29.90 -6.38
C GLU A 148 22.83 -29.79 -6.08
N LYS A 149 23.21 -29.52 -4.81
CA LYS A 149 24.59 -29.38 -4.36
C LYS A 149 25.39 -28.32 -5.13
N ILE A 150 24.71 -27.26 -5.53
CA ILE A 150 25.32 -26.13 -6.25
C ILE A 150 25.81 -25.13 -5.22
N ALA A 151 27.10 -24.80 -5.25
CA ALA A 151 27.65 -23.72 -4.43
C ALA A 151 27.11 -22.38 -4.91
N TYR A 152 26.46 -21.63 -4.03
CA TYR A 152 25.84 -20.35 -4.36
C TYR A 152 26.19 -19.27 -3.33
N GLU A 153 26.11 -18.04 -3.75
CA GLU A 153 26.21 -16.88 -2.87
C GLU A 153 24.85 -16.52 -2.30
N LYS A 154 24.73 -16.53 -0.98
CA LYS A 154 23.48 -16.17 -0.32
C LYS A 154 23.23 -14.67 -0.44
N ALA A 155 22.08 -14.31 -1.02
CA ALA A 155 21.66 -12.91 -1.06
C ALA A 155 21.31 -12.42 0.37
N ASN A 156 21.86 -11.28 0.72
CA ASN A 156 21.60 -10.63 2.01
C ASN A 156 20.63 -9.45 1.79
N SER A 157 19.41 -9.74 1.35
CA SER A 157 18.46 -8.73 0.87
C SER A 157 17.04 -9.04 1.33
N ILE A 158 16.23 -8.00 1.40
CA ILE A 158 14.83 -8.04 1.82
C ILE A 158 13.96 -8.28 0.59
N GLY A 159 13.29 -9.42 0.55
CA GLY A 159 12.42 -9.82 -0.56
C GLY A 159 12.50 -11.31 -0.86
N THR A 160 11.92 -11.70 -1.99
CA THR A 160 12.01 -13.07 -2.49
C THR A 160 13.19 -13.18 -3.43
N VAL A 161 14.11 -14.08 -3.12
CA VAL A 161 15.30 -14.34 -3.95
C VAL A 161 15.04 -15.54 -4.84
N VAL A 162 15.23 -15.35 -6.15
CA VAL A 162 15.24 -16.42 -7.15
C VAL A 162 16.68 -16.63 -7.59
N TYR A 163 17.23 -17.77 -7.20
CA TYR A 163 18.58 -18.20 -7.58
C TYR A 163 18.55 -18.87 -8.95
N VAL A 164 19.57 -18.63 -9.75
CA VAL A 164 19.69 -19.14 -11.11
C VAL A 164 20.98 -19.93 -11.27
N ALA A 165 20.86 -21.15 -11.78
CA ALA A 165 22.01 -21.97 -12.13
C ALA A 165 21.83 -22.55 -13.54
N LYS A 166 22.94 -22.78 -14.28
CA LYS A 166 22.96 -23.40 -15.60
C LYS A 166 24.13 -24.40 -15.68
N GLY A 167 23.86 -25.60 -16.18
CA GLY A 167 24.88 -26.65 -16.31
C GLY A 167 25.56 -26.99 -14.97
N GLY A 168 24.82 -26.96 -13.85
CA GLY A 168 25.34 -27.21 -12.52
C GLY A 168 26.18 -26.08 -11.89
N LYS A 169 26.25 -24.91 -12.53
CA LYS A 169 27.01 -23.75 -12.05
C LYS A 169 26.06 -22.63 -11.66
N PHE A 170 26.28 -22.02 -10.51
CA PHE A 170 25.57 -20.83 -10.08
C PHE A 170 25.90 -19.63 -10.98
N LEU A 171 24.88 -18.98 -11.54
CA LEU A 171 25.03 -17.80 -12.38
C LEU A 171 24.78 -16.50 -11.60
N GLY A 172 23.91 -16.55 -10.60
CA GLY A 172 23.53 -15.38 -9.83
C GLY A 172 22.11 -15.49 -9.26
N TYR A 173 21.55 -14.35 -8.88
CA TYR A 173 20.20 -14.30 -8.33
C TYR A 173 19.44 -13.06 -8.80
N ILE A 174 18.13 -13.13 -8.66
CA ILE A 174 17.20 -12.02 -8.86
C ILE A 174 16.44 -11.80 -7.56
N LEU A 175 16.43 -10.56 -7.10
CA LEU A 175 15.61 -10.14 -5.96
C LEU A 175 14.32 -9.55 -6.48
N VAL A 176 13.21 -10.05 -5.96
CA VAL A 176 11.86 -9.58 -6.29
C VAL A 176 11.18 -9.14 -5.01
N ALA A 177 10.70 -7.92 -4.98
CA ALA A 177 10.00 -7.36 -3.84
C ALA A 177 8.79 -6.52 -4.28
N ASP A 178 7.85 -6.34 -3.35
CA ASP A 178 6.78 -5.36 -3.51
C ASP A 178 7.35 -3.97 -3.20
N THR A 179 7.30 -3.08 -4.19
CA THR A 179 7.93 -1.77 -4.09
C THR A 179 7.00 -0.74 -3.45
N LEU A 180 7.58 0.19 -2.71
CA LEU A 180 6.87 1.31 -2.14
C LEU A 180 6.22 2.17 -3.24
N LYS A 181 5.09 2.79 -2.92
CA LYS A 181 4.48 3.78 -3.81
C LYS A 181 5.38 5.01 -3.94
N GLU A 182 5.40 5.57 -5.12
CA GLU A 182 6.04 6.87 -5.34
C GLU A 182 5.41 7.93 -4.44
N ASN A 183 6.23 8.80 -3.86
CA ASN A 183 5.80 9.88 -2.97
C ASN A 183 5.13 9.43 -1.65
N ILE A 184 5.22 8.13 -1.25
CA ILE A 184 4.62 7.68 0.02
C ILE A 184 5.28 8.38 1.22
N ALA A 185 6.59 8.56 1.20
CA ALA A 185 7.32 9.25 2.26
C ALA A 185 6.85 10.70 2.44
N ASP A 186 6.62 11.41 1.32
CA ASP A 186 6.10 12.78 1.33
C ASP A 186 4.68 12.84 1.88
N SER A 187 3.85 11.86 1.51
CA SER A 187 2.48 11.73 2.01
C SER A 187 2.44 11.51 3.53
N LEU A 188 3.30 10.64 4.05
CA LEU A 188 3.44 10.42 5.48
C LEU A 188 3.96 11.66 6.22
N ALA A 189 4.94 12.35 5.63
CA ALA A 189 5.43 13.61 6.17
C ALA A 189 4.34 14.71 6.21
N ALA A 190 3.48 14.77 5.19
CA ALA A 190 2.33 15.67 5.17
C ALA A 190 1.31 15.36 6.28
N LEU A 191 1.02 14.07 6.52
CA LEU A 191 0.16 13.66 7.64
C LEU A 191 0.74 14.07 9.00
N ARG A 192 2.06 13.93 9.20
CA ARG A 192 2.71 14.42 10.43
C ARG A 192 2.54 15.93 10.62
N LYS A 193 2.71 16.73 9.55
CA LYS A 193 2.49 18.17 9.59
C LYS A 193 1.05 18.55 9.94
N GLN A 194 0.08 17.72 9.58
CA GLN A 194 -1.34 17.90 9.94
C GLN A 194 -1.70 17.45 11.36
N GLY A 195 -0.73 16.98 12.14
CA GLY A 195 -0.91 16.67 13.56
C GLY A 195 -1.13 15.20 13.88
N ILE A 196 -0.90 14.28 12.93
CA ILE A 196 -0.81 12.85 13.21
C ILE A 196 0.46 12.60 14.02
N ARG A 197 0.29 11.98 15.21
CA ARG A 197 1.36 11.74 16.17
C ARG A 197 1.95 10.33 16.07
N LYS A 198 1.13 9.36 15.68
CA LYS A 198 1.55 7.96 15.62
C LYS A 198 1.11 7.34 14.29
N MET A 199 2.06 6.69 13.61
CA MET A 199 1.86 5.96 12.37
C MET A 199 2.32 4.52 12.56
N VAL A 200 1.40 3.60 12.35
CA VAL A 200 1.60 2.16 12.61
C VAL A 200 1.41 1.40 11.31
N MET A 201 2.24 0.41 11.05
CA MET A 201 2.07 -0.51 9.93
C MET A 201 1.63 -1.88 10.42
N LEU A 202 0.65 -2.47 9.73
CA LEU A 202 0.27 -3.88 9.90
C LEU A 202 0.66 -4.66 8.64
N THR A 203 1.22 -5.84 8.81
CA THR A 203 1.60 -6.71 7.69
C THR A 203 1.68 -8.17 8.12
N GLY A 204 1.34 -9.08 7.21
CA GLY A 204 1.62 -10.53 7.34
C GLY A 204 3.04 -10.94 6.88
N ASP A 205 3.93 -9.98 6.64
CA ASP A 205 5.30 -10.27 6.25
C ASP A 205 6.15 -10.69 7.45
N ARG A 206 7.31 -11.27 7.14
CA ARG A 206 8.34 -11.55 8.14
C ARG A 206 8.81 -10.27 8.82
N ARG A 207 9.15 -10.39 10.10
CA ARG A 207 9.54 -9.25 10.93
C ARG A 207 10.69 -8.43 10.36
N GLU A 208 11.68 -9.08 9.74
CA GLU A 208 12.84 -8.40 9.16
C GLU A 208 12.44 -7.49 7.98
N THR A 209 11.54 -7.99 7.12
CA THR A 209 11.00 -7.22 5.98
C THR A 209 10.16 -6.05 6.47
N ALA A 210 9.31 -6.29 7.47
CA ALA A 210 8.46 -5.25 8.05
C ALA A 210 9.29 -4.15 8.74
N ALA A 211 10.35 -4.54 9.48
CA ALA A 211 11.24 -3.61 10.17
C ALA A 211 11.93 -2.66 9.18
N ALA A 212 12.45 -3.18 8.08
CA ALA A 212 13.14 -2.36 7.08
C ALA A 212 12.21 -1.34 6.41
N VAL A 213 10.98 -1.75 6.05
CA VAL A 213 9.98 -0.82 5.50
C VAL A 213 9.58 0.23 6.53
N ALA A 214 9.41 -0.15 7.79
CA ALA A 214 9.07 0.79 8.85
C ALA A 214 10.19 1.81 9.11
N GLU A 215 11.44 1.39 9.06
CA GLU A 215 12.61 2.27 9.18
C GLU A 215 12.72 3.21 7.99
N GLU A 216 12.61 2.70 6.75
CA GLU A 216 12.67 3.50 5.51
C GLU A 216 11.59 4.59 5.50
N LEU A 217 10.36 4.27 5.92
CA LEU A 217 9.23 5.19 5.98
C LEU A 217 9.14 5.98 7.29
N ARG A 218 10.07 5.76 8.23
CA ARG A 218 10.10 6.40 9.57
C ARG A 218 8.77 6.25 10.31
N LEU A 219 8.20 5.05 10.28
CA LEU A 219 6.99 4.73 11.03
C LEU A 219 7.32 4.55 12.52
N ASP A 220 6.34 4.85 13.38
CA ASP A 220 6.56 4.80 14.84
C ASP A 220 6.49 3.37 15.39
N GLU A 221 5.72 2.50 14.72
CA GLU A 221 5.50 1.12 15.17
C GLU A 221 5.09 0.24 13.97
N PHE A 222 5.38 -1.04 14.05
CA PHE A 222 4.87 -2.03 13.10
C PHE A 222 4.50 -3.32 13.81
N HIS A 223 3.52 -4.04 13.27
CA HIS A 223 3.13 -5.37 13.70
C HIS A 223 3.22 -6.31 12.50
N SER A 224 3.90 -7.42 12.70
CA SER A 224 4.11 -8.50 11.73
C SER A 224 3.73 -9.83 12.36
N GLU A 225 3.45 -10.84 11.55
CA GLU A 225 3.29 -12.22 12.03
C GLU A 225 4.62 -12.85 12.48
#